data_ee068ddc0046efb03ee0f559f30ba4fb
#
_entry.id   ee068ddc0046efb03ee0f559f30ba4fb
#
_cell.length_a   1.000
_cell.length_b   1.000
_cell.length_c   1.000
_cell.angle_alpha   90.00
_cell.angle_beta   90.00
_cell.angle_gamma   90.00
#
_symmetry.space_group_name_H-M   'P 1'
#
loop_
_entity.id
_entity.type
_entity.pdbx_description
1 polymer ?
#
loop_
_entity_poly.entity_id
_entity_poly.type
_entity_poly.pdbx_seq_one_letter_code
_entity_poly.pdbx_strand_id
1 'polypeptide(L)'
;MEESDIKAFCHFPLFAKSGKCYTDDMGENEFWRVCEALDNEKRMALLRYLLADRKEFPCVIEIAEKFGLGLAATSVYLKKLQDVGLVASKREERRIYYRAYATTPAGERDVSALQAFFETKPSRERMLSLMGYIRALSHYRRHAIIRLLNDMPGLDMDEIGHRLDMPRTTVDRILAQLGKARIVDLSRIVRRPEAQPEGTFLDLTLS
;
A
#
# COMPACT_ATOMS: atom_id res chain seq x y z
N MET A 1 8.19 6.03 -19.55
CA MET A 1 7.08 5.25 -18.95
C MET A 1 5.81 5.82 -19.55
N GLU A 2 5.21 5.08 -20.46
CA GLU A 2 4.09 5.58 -21.26
C GLU A 2 2.80 5.66 -20.42
N GLU A 3 1.90 6.54 -20.80
CA GLU A 3 0.59 6.77 -20.14
C GLU A 3 -0.28 5.49 -20.08
N SER A 4 0.02 4.53 -20.96
CA SER A 4 -0.54 3.17 -20.99
C SER A 4 -0.16 2.33 -19.77
N ASP A 5 1.07 2.48 -19.24
CA ASP A 5 1.54 1.74 -18.08
C ASP A 5 0.88 2.20 -16.78
N ILE A 6 0.53 3.49 -16.71
CA ILE A 6 -0.17 4.08 -15.56
C ILE A 6 -1.62 3.63 -15.52
N LYS A 7 -2.27 3.55 -16.69
CA LYS A 7 -3.64 3.01 -16.80
C LYS A 7 -3.70 1.53 -16.47
N ALA A 8 -2.65 0.75 -16.75
CA ALA A 8 -2.55 -0.65 -16.33
C ALA A 8 -2.44 -0.80 -14.81
N PHE A 9 -1.84 0.15 -14.10
CA PHE A 9 -1.77 0.16 -12.64
C PHE A 9 -3.08 0.61 -11.97
N CYS A 10 -3.81 1.55 -12.57
CA CYS A 10 -5.17 1.90 -12.14
C CYS A 10 -6.18 0.76 -12.38
N HIS A 11 -5.82 -0.25 -13.19
CA HIS A 11 -6.59 -1.47 -13.43
C HIS A 11 -6.15 -2.64 -12.56
N PHE A 12 -5.22 -2.44 -11.64
CA PHE A 12 -4.99 -3.43 -10.61
C PHE A 12 -6.30 -3.57 -9.83
N PRO A 13 -6.87 -4.79 -9.70
CA PRO A 13 -8.18 -4.97 -9.06
C PRO A 13 -8.25 -4.50 -7.61
N LEU A 14 -7.11 -4.25 -6.97
CA LEU A 14 -7.00 -3.54 -5.70
C LEU A 14 -7.50 -2.08 -5.80
N PHE A 15 -7.68 -1.52 -7.02
CA PHE A 15 -8.05 -0.13 -7.31
C PHE A 15 -9.12 -0.06 -8.40
N ALA A 16 -10.16 -0.88 -8.27
CA ALA A 16 -11.15 -1.13 -9.28
C ALA A 16 -11.86 0.12 -9.82
N LYS A 17 -12.15 0.00 -11.08
CA LYS A 17 -12.97 0.69 -12.10
C LYS A 17 -14.17 1.55 -11.66
N SER A 18 -14.52 1.68 -10.39
CA SER A 18 -15.76 2.35 -9.95
C SER A 18 -15.59 3.77 -9.42
N GLY A 19 -14.37 4.33 -9.42
CA GLY A 19 -14.14 5.64 -8.79
C GLY A 19 -14.37 5.65 -7.26
N LYS A 20 -14.83 4.53 -6.70
CA LYS A 20 -14.90 4.31 -5.26
C LYS A 20 -13.60 3.69 -4.80
N CYS A 21 -12.95 4.34 -3.88
CA CYS A 21 -11.77 3.81 -3.21
C CYS A 21 -12.15 2.49 -2.54
N TYR A 22 -11.24 1.53 -2.61
CA TYR A 22 -11.35 0.18 -2.04
C TYR A 22 -11.65 0.14 -0.51
N THR A 23 -11.82 1.30 0.10
CA THR A 23 -12.01 1.48 1.53
C THR A 23 -13.43 1.26 2.01
N ASP A 24 -14.43 1.22 1.10
CA ASP A 24 -15.84 1.17 1.51
C ASP A 24 -16.30 -0.20 2.01
N ASP A 25 -15.56 -1.28 1.68
CA ASP A 25 -15.97 -2.67 1.96
C ASP A 25 -15.05 -3.44 2.92
N MET A 26 -13.90 -2.85 3.27
CA MET A 26 -13.01 -3.37 4.30
C MET A 26 -13.22 -2.56 5.57
N GLY A 27 -13.50 -3.22 6.68
CA GLY A 27 -13.59 -2.58 8.00
C GLY A 27 -12.46 -1.54 8.16
N GLU A 28 -12.81 -0.36 8.52
CA GLU A 28 -12.16 0.96 8.35
C GLU A 28 -10.63 1.07 8.55
N ASN A 29 -9.90 -0.01 8.86
CA ASN A 29 -8.52 0.08 9.33
C ASN A 29 -7.51 -0.95 8.78
N GLU A 30 -7.84 -1.82 7.81
CA GLU A 30 -6.97 -2.99 7.58
C GLU A 30 -6.11 -2.96 6.32
N PHE A 31 -6.46 -2.21 5.26
CA PHE A 31 -5.70 -2.23 4.00
C PHE A 31 -4.25 -1.76 4.16
N TRP A 32 -3.99 -0.75 4.97
CA TRP A 32 -2.63 -0.31 5.25
C TRP A 32 -1.79 -1.40 5.96
N ARG A 33 -2.43 -2.28 6.75
CA ARG A 33 -1.76 -3.43 7.39
C ARG A 33 -1.35 -4.47 6.37
N VAL A 34 -2.19 -4.72 5.36
CA VAL A 34 -1.83 -5.59 4.23
C VAL A 34 -0.62 -5.01 3.50
N CYS A 35 -0.66 -3.71 3.19
CA CYS A 35 0.48 -3.02 2.57
C CYS A 35 1.73 -3.06 3.47
N GLU A 36 1.59 -2.86 4.78
CA GLU A 36 2.70 -2.98 5.74
C GLU A 36 3.28 -4.40 5.77
N ALA A 37 2.43 -5.41 5.77
CA ALA A 37 2.87 -6.80 5.70
C ALA A 37 3.62 -7.10 4.41
N LEU A 38 3.23 -6.48 3.28
CA LEU A 38 3.83 -6.67 1.97
C LEU A 38 5.04 -5.75 1.71
N ASP A 39 5.25 -4.67 2.48
CA ASP A 39 6.39 -3.75 2.35
C ASP A 39 7.70 -4.39 2.87
N ASN A 40 8.01 -5.54 2.35
CA ASN A 40 9.24 -6.26 2.59
C ASN A 40 9.50 -7.26 1.46
N GLU A 41 10.64 -7.16 0.81
CA GLU A 41 10.99 -7.99 -0.35
C GLU A 41 10.96 -9.49 -0.04
N LYS A 42 11.42 -9.90 1.16
CA LYS A 42 11.42 -11.31 1.56
C LYS A 42 10.00 -11.82 1.77
N ARG A 43 9.12 -11.05 2.43
CA ARG A 43 7.71 -11.44 2.60
C ARG A 43 6.98 -11.51 1.26
N MET A 44 7.24 -10.55 0.36
CA MET A 44 6.69 -10.56 -0.99
C MET A 44 7.16 -11.79 -1.77
N ALA A 45 8.44 -12.16 -1.68
CA ALA A 45 8.98 -13.35 -2.32
C ALA A 45 8.37 -14.64 -1.76
N LEU A 46 8.18 -14.73 -0.44
CA LEU A 46 7.51 -15.85 0.22
C LEU A 46 6.05 -15.98 -0.25
N LEU A 47 5.30 -14.86 -0.28
CA LEU A 47 3.92 -14.88 -0.74
C LEU A 47 3.83 -15.30 -2.20
N ARG A 48 4.67 -14.75 -3.08
CA ARG A 48 4.74 -15.16 -4.49
C ARG A 48 5.02 -16.66 -4.64
N TYR A 49 5.88 -17.22 -3.79
CA TYR A 49 6.18 -18.63 -3.79
C TYR A 49 4.97 -19.47 -3.39
N LEU A 50 4.19 -19.02 -2.40
CA LEU A 50 2.99 -19.70 -1.94
C LEU A 50 1.80 -19.54 -2.91
N LEU A 51 1.77 -18.46 -3.70
CA LEU A 51 0.78 -18.21 -4.76
C LEU A 51 1.02 -19.07 -6.01
N ALA A 52 2.23 -19.56 -6.22
CA ALA A 52 2.49 -20.48 -7.31
C ALA A 52 1.66 -21.75 -7.07
N ASP A 53 0.85 -22.14 -8.08
CA ASP A 53 -0.02 -23.33 -8.02
C ASP A 53 0.80 -24.56 -7.62
N ARG A 54 0.45 -25.13 -6.46
CA ARG A 54 1.16 -26.28 -5.90
C ARG A 54 0.17 -27.28 -5.36
N LYS A 55 0.36 -28.50 -5.75
CA LYS A 55 -0.38 -29.65 -5.22
C LYS A 55 -0.05 -29.92 -3.75
N GLU A 56 1.14 -29.55 -3.32
CA GLU A 56 1.63 -29.80 -1.95
C GLU A 56 1.90 -28.48 -1.22
N PHE A 57 1.47 -28.42 0.02
CA PHE A 57 1.71 -27.28 0.89
C PHE A 57 3.11 -27.37 1.50
N PRO A 58 4.00 -26.40 1.29
CA PRO A 58 5.33 -26.45 1.88
C PRO A 58 5.25 -26.22 3.40
N CYS A 59 6.07 -26.97 4.14
CA CYS A 59 6.26 -26.69 5.56
C CYS A 59 7.27 -25.55 5.78
N VAL A 60 7.29 -24.99 6.99
CA VAL A 60 8.17 -23.87 7.33
C VAL A 60 9.67 -24.19 7.10
N ILE A 61 10.08 -25.44 7.28
CA ILE A 61 11.47 -25.87 7.09
C ILE A 61 11.85 -25.80 5.62
N GLU A 62 11.02 -26.35 4.74
CA GLU A 62 11.22 -26.34 3.29
C GLU A 62 11.25 -24.92 2.72
N ILE A 63 10.39 -24.03 3.26
CA ILE A 63 10.38 -22.62 2.90
C ILE A 63 11.69 -21.95 3.35
N ALA A 64 12.13 -22.20 4.58
CA ALA A 64 13.35 -21.62 5.13
C ALA A 64 14.58 -22.03 4.30
N GLU A 65 14.72 -23.32 4.00
CA GLU A 65 15.80 -23.85 3.18
C GLU A 65 15.81 -23.26 1.77
N LYS A 66 14.64 -23.24 1.12
CA LYS A 66 14.50 -22.70 -0.23
C LYS A 66 14.94 -21.24 -0.36
N PHE A 67 14.68 -20.43 0.65
CA PHE A 67 14.99 -19.00 0.63
C PHE A 67 16.31 -18.66 1.36
N GLY A 68 17.02 -19.66 1.88
CA GLY A 68 18.23 -19.42 2.67
C GLY A 68 17.99 -18.58 3.91
N LEU A 69 16.83 -18.73 4.55
CA LEU A 69 16.41 -17.97 5.73
C LEU A 69 16.51 -18.84 6.98
N GLY A 70 16.78 -18.20 8.11
CA GLY A 70 16.65 -18.88 9.41
C GLY A 70 15.18 -19.23 9.70
N LEU A 71 14.96 -20.38 10.35
CA LEU A 71 13.62 -20.91 10.66
C LEU A 71 12.75 -19.91 11.44
N ALA A 72 13.36 -19.25 12.44
CA ALA A 72 12.69 -18.22 13.25
C ALA A 72 12.25 -17.02 12.39
N ALA A 73 13.12 -16.51 11.52
CA ALA A 73 12.80 -15.40 10.62
C ALA A 73 11.70 -15.77 9.64
N THR A 74 11.76 -16.98 9.06
CA THR A 74 10.72 -17.49 8.15
C THR A 74 9.36 -17.57 8.86
N SER A 75 9.33 -18.10 10.07
CA SER A 75 8.11 -18.16 10.88
C SER A 75 7.53 -16.77 11.16
N VAL A 76 8.37 -15.78 11.49
CA VAL A 76 7.93 -14.39 11.72
C VAL A 76 7.37 -13.77 10.44
N TYR A 77 8.00 -13.99 9.29
CA TYR A 77 7.51 -13.48 8.02
C TYR A 77 6.16 -14.09 7.61
N LEU A 78 6.03 -15.40 7.74
CA LEU A 78 4.79 -16.12 7.45
C LEU A 78 3.67 -15.72 8.41
N LYS A 79 3.99 -15.55 9.70
CA LYS A 79 3.04 -15.06 10.70
C LYS A 79 2.48 -13.68 10.35
N LYS A 80 3.33 -12.73 9.92
CA LYS A 80 2.87 -11.41 9.48
C LYS A 80 1.93 -11.48 8.28
N LEU A 81 2.17 -12.36 7.31
CA LEU A 81 1.27 -12.58 6.18
C LEU A 81 -0.04 -13.25 6.60
N GLN A 82 0.02 -14.14 7.58
CA GLN A 82 -1.15 -14.80 8.16
C GLN A 82 -2.03 -13.81 8.95
N ASP A 83 -1.40 -12.92 9.73
CA ASP A 83 -2.11 -11.94 10.57
C ASP A 83 -2.95 -10.94 9.73
N VAL A 84 -2.59 -10.73 8.46
CA VAL A 84 -3.37 -9.93 7.51
C VAL A 84 -4.23 -10.75 6.55
N GLY A 85 -4.36 -12.04 6.79
CA GLY A 85 -5.27 -12.92 6.04
C GLY A 85 -4.82 -13.33 4.65
N LEU A 86 -3.55 -13.15 4.28
CA LEU A 86 -3.02 -13.53 2.95
C LEU A 86 -2.51 -14.97 2.89
N VAL A 87 -2.23 -15.57 4.04
CA VAL A 87 -1.66 -16.91 4.16
C VAL A 87 -2.42 -17.66 5.25
N ALA A 88 -2.78 -18.90 4.97
CA ALA A 88 -3.28 -19.84 5.96
C ALA A 88 -2.21 -20.85 6.35
N SER A 89 -2.27 -21.31 7.58
CA SER A 89 -1.43 -22.41 8.06
C SER A 89 -2.25 -23.56 8.60
N LYS A 90 -1.73 -24.76 8.42
CA LYS A 90 -2.28 -25.98 9.02
C LYS A 90 -1.18 -26.70 9.78
N ARG A 91 -1.45 -27.07 11.02
CA ARG A 91 -0.53 -27.92 11.79
C ARG A 91 -0.89 -29.38 11.60
N GLU A 92 0.07 -30.17 11.19
CA GLU A 92 -0.03 -31.63 11.13
C GLU A 92 1.15 -32.22 11.90
N GLU A 93 0.84 -32.98 12.95
CA GLU A 93 1.83 -33.54 13.87
C GLU A 93 2.79 -32.48 14.44
N ARG A 94 4.06 -32.53 14.02
CA ARG A 94 5.13 -31.60 14.44
C ARG A 94 5.48 -30.55 13.40
N ARG A 95 4.78 -30.51 12.25
CA ARG A 95 5.06 -29.59 11.14
C ARG A 95 3.92 -28.60 10.96
N ILE A 96 4.26 -27.39 10.51
CA ILE A 96 3.32 -26.35 10.12
C ILE A 96 3.48 -26.13 8.63
N TYR A 97 2.39 -26.35 7.90
CA TYR A 97 2.28 -26.18 6.46
C TYR A 97 1.61 -24.86 6.15
N TYR A 98 2.01 -24.22 5.05
CA TYR A 98 1.52 -22.94 4.66
C TYR A 98 1.01 -22.92 3.22
N ARG A 99 -0.02 -22.12 2.97
CA ARG A 99 -0.49 -21.83 1.62
C ARG A 99 -0.96 -20.39 1.53
N ALA A 100 -0.87 -19.79 0.34
CA ALA A 100 -1.59 -18.55 0.05
C ALA A 100 -3.08 -18.90 -0.01
N TYR A 101 -3.82 -18.39 0.95
CA TYR A 101 -5.26 -18.59 1.06
C TYR A 101 -5.85 -17.48 1.88
N ALA A 102 -6.84 -16.86 1.32
CA ALA A 102 -7.55 -15.79 2.00
C ALA A 102 -8.40 -16.35 3.15
N THR A 103 -8.28 -15.74 4.29
CA THR A 103 -9.11 -16.07 5.47
C THR A 103 -10.29 -15.12 5.62
N THR A 104 -10.37 -14.08 4.79
CA THR A 104 -11.45 -13.08 4.75
C THR A 104 -11.84 -12.75 3.31
N PRO A 105 -13.09 -12.30 3.04
CA PRO A 105 -13.49 -11.88 1.68
C PRO A 105 -12.62 -10.78 1.09
N ALA A 106 -12.11 -9.87 1.93
CA ALA A 106 -11.17 -8.84 1.51
C ALA A 106 -9.81 -9.43 1.13
N GLY A 107 -9.26 -10.32 1.94
CA GLY A 107 -8.04 -11.05 1.63
C GLY A 107 -8.15 -11.90 0.37
N GLU A 108 -9.34 -12.42 0.04
CA GLU A 108 -9.58 -13.18 -1.19
C GLU A 108 -9.35 -12.32 -2.43
N ARG A 109 -9.84 -11.08 -2.43
CA ARG A 109 -9.59 -10.12 -3.50
C ARG A 109 -8.10 -9.79 -3.62
N ASP A 110 -7.41 -9.58 -2.49
CA ASP A 110 -5.99 -9.25 -2.46
C ASP A 110 -5.13 -10.42 -2.96
N VAL A 111 -5.40 -11.64 -2.51
CA VAL A 111 -4.72 -12.86 -2.95
C VAL A 111 -4.94 -13.07 -4.45
N SER A 112 -6.18 -12.98 -4.93
CA SER A 112 -6.51 -13.15 -6.35
C SER A 112 -5.84 -12.10 -7.24
N ALA A 113 -5.80 -10.85 -6.79
CA ALA A 113 -5.15 -9.77 -7.51
C ALA A 113 -3.63 -9.94 -7.59
N LEU A 114 -2.99 -10.34 -6.50
CA LEU A 114 -1.56 -10.62 -6.47
C LEU A 114 -1.22 -11.87 -7.31
N GLN A 115 -2.06 -12.89 -7.27
CA GLN A 115 -1.90 -14.06 -8.11
C GLN A 115 -1.96 -13.69 -9.59
N ALA A 116 -2.99 -12.99 -10.01
CA ALA A 116 -3.13 -12.51 -11.40
C ALA A 116 -1.94 -11.64 -11.82
N PHE A 117 -1.44 -10.77 -10.95
CA PHE A 117 -0.23 -9.98 -11.22
C PHE A 117 1.00 -10.86 -11.44
N PHE A 118 1.25 -11.85 -10.58
CA PHE A 118 2.42 -12.72 -10.70
C PHE A 118 2.33 -13.68 -11.89
N GLU A 119 1.13 -14.09 -12.30
CA GLU A 119 0.90 -14.89 -13.50
C GLU A 119 1.35 -14.17 -14.78
N THR A 120 1.30 -12.83 -14.80
CA THR A 120 1.83 -12.04 -15.93
C THR A 120 3.36 -12.07 -16.03
N LYS A 121 4.07 -12.72 -15.10
CA LYS A 121 5.54 -12.73 -15.00
C LYS A 121 6.11 -11.32 -15.07
N PRO A 122 5.79 -10.45 -14.12
CA PRO A 122 6.11 -9.03 -14.18
C PRO A 122 7.62 -8.79 -14.29
N SER A 123 8.01 -7.81 -15.10
CA SER A 123 9.39 -7.33 -15.19
C SER A 123 9.88 -6.80 -13.83
N ARG A 124 11.21 -6.64 -13.70
CA ARG A 124 11.81 -6.03 -12.51
C ARG A 124 11.25 -4.63 -12.24
N GLU A 125 11.03 -3.83 -13.27
CA GLU A 125 10.47 -2.47 -13.16
C GLU A 125 9.04 -2.50 -12.63
N ARG A 126 8.19 -3.40 -13.14
CA ARG A 126 6.83 -3.59 -12.63
C ARG A 126 6.81 -4.04 -11.18
N MET A 127 7.74 -4.90 -10.77
CA MET A 127 7.91 -5.29 -9.37
C MET A 127 8.33 -4.12 -8.49
N LEU A 128 9.28 -3.30 -8.93
CA LEU A 128 9.73 -2.11 -8.21
C LEU A 128 8.59 -1.09 -8.08
N SER A 129 7.80 -0.91 -9.12
CA SER A 129 6.61 -0.05 -9.09
C SER A 129 5.57 -0.55 -8.10
N LEU A 130 5.26 -1.85 -8.09
CA LEU A 130 4.35 -2.45 -7.11
C LEU A 130 4.86 -2.23 -5.68
N MET A 131 6.15 -2.51 -5.43
CA MET A 131 6.74 -2.31 -4.10
C MET A 131 6.74 -0.83 -3.68
N GLY A 132 6.99 0.09 -4.61
CA GLY A 132 6.89 1.54 -4.36
C GLY A 132 5.48 1.95 -3.97
N TYR A 133 4.49 1.42 -4.64
CA TYR A 133 3.08 1.64 -4.36
C TYR A 133 2.66 1.08 -2.99
N ILE A 134 2.98 -0.19 -2.71
CA ILE A 134 2.75 -0.82 -1.41
C ILE A 134 3.38 -0.01 -0.29
N ARG A 135 4.65 0.40 -0.45
CA ARG A 135 5.36 1.25 0.51
C ARG A 135 4.67 2.58 0.74
N ALA A 136 4.15 3.20 -0.30
CA ALA A 136 3.41 4.46 -0.17
C ALA A 136 2.12 4.31 0.65
N LEU A 137 1.52 3.13 0.67
CA LEU A 137 0.28 2.82 1.39
C LEU A 137 0.49 2.13 2.74
N SER A 138 1.71 1.69 3.07
CA SER A 138 2.04 0.90 4.26
C SER A 138 1.99 1.66 5.60
N HIS A 139 1.21 2.77 5.68
CA HIS A 139 1.12 3.55 6.89
C HIS A 139 -0.26 4.19 7.07
N TYR A 140 -0.87 4.05 8.25
CA TYR A 140 -2.24 4.49 8.54
C TYR A 140 -2.49 5.99 8.22
N ARG A 141 -1.53 6.88 8.49
CA ARG A 141 -1.67 8.33 8.20
C ARG A 141 -1.80 8.63 6.72
N ARG A 142 -1.05 7.89 5.87
CA ARG A 142 -1.14 8.02 4.41
C ARG A 142 -2.49 7.55 3.91
N HIS A 143 -2.95 6.43 4.45
CA HIS A 143 -4.27 5.90 4.15
C HIS A 143 -5.40 6.85 4.60
N ALA A 144 -5.28 7.45 5.79
CA ALA A 144 -6.23 8.43 6.29
C ALA A 144 -6.35 9.66 5.37
N ILE A 145 -5.22 10.17 4.85
CA ILE A 145 -5.22 11.29 3.88
C ILE A 145 -5.91 10.87 2.58
N ILE A 146 -5.62 9.67 2.05
CA ILE A 146 -6.25 9.19 0.82
C ILE A 146 -7.76 9.08 0.98
N ARG A 147 -8.24 8.50 2.08
CA ARG A 147 -9.67 8.43 2.40
C ARG A 147 -10.29 9.82 2.44
N LEU A 148 -9.71 10.71 3.21
CA LEU A 148 -10.23 12.07 3.35
C LEU A 148 -10.34 12.79 2.01
N LEU A 149 -9.35 12.65 1.12
CA LEU A 149 -9.37 13.26 -0.21
C LEU A 149 -10.37 12.60 -1.17
N ASN A 150 -10.68 11.33 -0.98
CA ASN A 150 -11.73 10.66 -1.75
C ASN A 150 -13.12 11.11 -1.31
N ASP A 151 -13.34 11.20 0.00
CA ASP A 151 -14.62 11.60 0.57
C ASP A 151 -14.87 13.10 0.36
N MET A 152 -13.83 13.91 0.38
CA MET A 152 -13.86 15.37 0.30
C MET A 152 -12.77 15.89 -0.66
N PRO A 153 -13.00 15.85 -1.96
CA PRO A 153 -12.05 16.41 -2.93
C PRO A 153 -11.96 17.94 -2.82
N GLY A 154 -10.78 18.47 -3.03
CA GLY A 154 -10.54 19.92 -3.07
C GLY A 154 -10.17 20.54 -1.73
N LEU A 155 -9.87 19.75 -0.69
CA LEU A 155 -9.35 20.27 0.57
C LEU A 155 -7.94 20.86 0.38
N ASP A 156 -7.64 21.92 1.13
CA ASP A 156 -6.28 22.43 1.24
C ASP A 156 -5.47 21.67 2.32
N MET A 157 -4.15 21.92 2.38
CA MET A 157 -3.26 21.22 3.32
C MET A 157 -3.58 21.52 4.79
N ASP A 158 -4.07 22.70 5.11
CA ASP A 158 -4.40 23.10 6.47
C ASP A 158 -5.70 22.43 6.92
N GLU A 159 -6.68 22.34 6.02
CA GLU A 159 -7.93 21.62 6.25
C GLU A 159 -7.68 20.12 6.46
N ILE A 160 -6.80 19.50 5.66
CA ILE A 160 -6.38 18.11 5.83
C ILE A 160 -5.72 17.93 7.21
N GLY A 161 -4.79 18.82 7.54
CA GLY A 161 -4.09 18.79 8.83
C GLY A 161 -5.04 18.91 10.01
N HIS A 162 -5.97 19.86 9.96
CA HIS A 162 -6.96 20.08 11.01
C HIS A 162 -7.90 18.88 11.20
N ARG A 163 -8.40 18.29 10.10
CA ARG A 163 -9.34 17.14 10.17
C ARG A 163 -8.70 15.85 10.66
N LEU A 164 -7.40 15.66 10.39
CA LEU A 164 -6.67 14.45 10.75
C LEU A 164 -5.74 14.63 11.95
N ASP A 165 -5.81 15.79 12.61
CA ASP A 165 -4.93 16.15 13.73
C ASP A 165 -3.45 15.92 13.38
N MET A 166 -3.03 16.49 12.24
CA MET A 166 -1.66 16.37 11.74
C MET A 166 -1.03 17.75 11.49
N PRO A 167 0.23 17.97 11.88
CA PRO A 167 0.95 19.18 11.51
C PRO A 167 1.03 19.32 9.98
N ARG A 168 0.90 20.57 9.47
CA ARG A 168 0.99 20.88 8.03
C ARG A 168 2.24 20.28 7.37
N THR A 169 3.39 20.34 8.05
CA THR A 169 4.65 19.75 7.56
C THR A 169 4.56 18.24 7.38
N THR A 170 3.78 17.55 8.21
CA THR A 170 3.54 16.10 8.07
C THR A 170 2.63 15.84 6.88
N VAL A 171 1.57 16.62 6.70
CA VAL A 171 0.66 16.52 5.54
C VAL A 171 1.43 16.75 4.25
N ASP A 172 2.21 17.84 4.15
CA ASP A 172 3.01 18.16 2.96
C ASP A 172 3.95 17.01 2.59
N ARG A 173 4.71 16.48 3.55
CA ARG A 173 5.62 15.35 3.35
C ARG A 173 4.88 14.10 2.85
N ILE A 174 3.71 13.80 3.41
CA ILE A 174 2.90 12.64 3.01
C ILE A 174 2.35 12.85 1.59
N LEU A 175 1.80 14.01 1.30
CA LEU A 175 1.27 14.34 -0.03
C LEU A 175 2.37 14.26 -1.10
N ALA A 176 3.58 14.77 -0.80
CA ALA A 176 4.72 14.64 -1.69
C ALA A 176 5.09 13.17 -1.98
N GLN A 177 5.02 12.30 -0.97
CA GLN A 177 5.25 10.86 -1.14
C GLN A 177 4.17 10.19 -1.98
N LEU A 178 2.89 10.51 -1.72
CA LEU A 178 1.76 9.98 -2.47
C LEU A 178 1.75 10.48 -3.91
N GLY A 179 2.14 11.73 -4.15
CA GLY A 179 2.29 12.31 -5.47
C GLY A 179 3.42 11.64 -6.27
N LYS A 180 4.57 11.37 -5.65
CA LYS A 180 5.66 10.60 -6.28
C LYS A 180 5.23 9.18 -6.67
N ALA A 181 4.41 8.55 -5.85
CA ALA A 181 3.82 7.24 -6.14
C ALA A 181 2.63 7.34 -7.11
N ARG A 182 2.25 8.54 -7.56
CA ARG A 182 1.10 8.83 -8.44
C ARG A 182 -0.24 8.31 -7.90
N ILE A 183 -0.37 8.23 -6.58
CA ILE A 183 -1.61 7.83 -5.90
C ILE A 183 -2.55 9.02 -5.75
N VAL A 184 -1.98 10.20 -5.53
CA VAL A 184 -2.71 11.46 -5.39
C VAL A 184 -2.25 12.43 -6.47
N ASP A 185 -3.22 13.05 -7.15
CA ASP A 185 -2.95 14.15 -8.07
C ASP A 185 -2.86 15.45 -7.29
N LEU A 186 -1.64 15.92 -7.10
CA LEU A 186 -1.35 17.14 -6.34
C LEU A 186 -1.94 18.40 -6.96
N SER A 187 -2.28 18.40 -8.26
CA SER A 187 -2.92 19.54 -8.92
C SER A 187 -4.34 19.79 -8.44
N ARG A 188 -4.98 18.78 -7.86
CA ARG A 188 -6.34 18.85 -7.30
C ARG A 188 -6.39 19.32 -5.85
N ILE A 189 -5.24 19.43 -5.20
CA ILE A 189 -5.16 19.93 -3.84
C ILE A 189 -5.06 21.45 -3.92
N VAL A 190 -6.03 22.14 -3.32
CA VAL A 190 -6.04 23.59 -3.28
C VAL A 190 -4.85 24.07 -2.45
N ARG A 191 -3.94 24.81 -3.09
CA ARG A 191 -2.88 25.55 -2.39
C ARG A 191 -3.43 26.92 -2.11
N ARG A 192 -3.77 27.23 -0.86
CA ARG A 192 -3.97 28.63 -0.49
C ARG A 192 -2.64 29.35 -0.74
N PRO A 193 -2.64 30.50 -1.47
CA PRO A 193 -1.47 31.34 -1.49
C PRO A 193 -1.09 31.62 -0.04
N GLU A 194 0.18 31.40 0.32
CA GLU A 194 0.69 31.80 1.62
C GLU A 194 0.27 33.24 1.83
N ALA A 195 -0.46 33.52 2.94
CA ALA A 195 -0.79 34.87 3.30
C ALA A 195 0.56 35.61 3.36
N GLN A 196 0.76 36.54 2.44
CA GLN A 196 1.93 37.41 2.52
C GLN A 196 1.89 38.03 3.93
N PRO A 197 3.01 37.98 4.67
CA PRO A 197 3.05 38.61 5.98
C PRO A 197 2.58 40.05 5.79
N GLU A 198 1.43 40.40 6.38
CA GLU A 198 0.96 41.77 6.44
C GLU A 198 2.05 42.60 7.12
N GLY A 199 2.66 43.48 6.37
CA GLY A 199 3.57 44.44 6.94
C GLY A 199 4.96 44.47 6.32
N THR A 200 5.07 45.09 5.15
CA THR A 200 6.06 46.12 4.91
C THR A 200 5.61 46.94 3.67
N PHE A 201 4.66 47.81 3.90
CA PHE A 201 4.57 48.99 3.07
C PHE A 201 5.80 49.84 3.36
N LEU A 202 6.84 49.63 2.60
CA LEU A 202 7.87 50.65 2.43
C LEU A 202 7.23 51.72 1.52
N ASP A 203 6.66 52.71 2.18
CA ASP A 203 6.30 53.98 1.59
C ASP A 203 7.57 54.64 1.03
N LEU A 204 7.87 54.38 -0.23
CA LEU A 204 8.82 55.19 -0.99
C LEU A 204 8.05 56.33 -1.64
N THR A 205 7.68 57.31 -0.85
CA THR A 205 7.44 58.69 -1.32
C THR A 205 8.79 59.25 -1.70
N LEU A 206 9.13 59.23 -2.98
CA LEU A 206 10.17 60.06 -3.56
C LEU A 206 9.59 61.45 -3.81
N SER A 207 10.12 62.39 -3.07
CA SER A 207 10.07 63.84 -3.39
C SER A 207 11.02 64.17 -4.52
#